data_d5fce1e73989bfbd2870528d095761b3
#
_entry.id   d5fce1e73989bfbd2870528d095761b3
#
_cell.length_a   1.000
_cell.length_b   1.000
_cell.length_c   1.000
_cell.angle_alpha   90.00
_cell.angle_beta   90.00
_cell.angle_gamma   90.00
#
_symmetry.space_group_name_H-M   'P 1'
#
loop_
_entity.id
_entity.type
_entity.pdbx_description
1 polymer ?
#
loop_
_entity_poly.entity_id
_entity_poly.type
_entity_poly.pdbx_seq_one_letter_code
_entity_poly.pdbx_strand_id
1 'polypeptide(L)'
;DASLIYASSHQMPLYPGTGAAHEQGAHNNIFNLPCAPGTSGTEIIKGWRDNLLPNIVDAAPDLVIISAGFDAHIDDPLGGLAMQTDDFGTLTSDIGACVQQIADATGECRLIGLLEGGYNLDALGKSVCAHLCALEAL
;
A
#
# COMPACT_ATOMS: atom_id res chain seq x y z
N ASP A 1 -5.78 16.53 -10.16
CA ASP A 1 -4.62 16.67 -11.04
C ASP A 1 -4.39 15.36 -11.78
N ALA A 2 -4.28 15.41 -13.11
CA ALA A 2 -4.16 14.23 -13.96
C ALA A 2 -2.75 13.56 -13.88
N SER A 3 -1.75 14.27 -13.37
CA SER A 3 -0.38 13.75 -13.23
C SER A 3 -0.15 12.99 -11.92
N LEU A 4 -1.14 12.97 -11.02
CA LEU A 4 -1.05 12.25 -9.74
C LEU A 4 -1.88 10.97 -9.81
N ILE A 5 -1.35 9.90 -9.24
CA ILE A 5 -2.05 8.63 -9.05
C ILE A 5 -2.17 8.35 -7.57
N TYR A 6 -3.30 7.86 -7.16
CA TYR A 6 -3.56 7.41 -5.81
C TYR A 6 -4.02 5.96 -5.82
N ALA A 7 -3.34 5.09 -5.09
CA ALA A 7 -3.73 3.71 -4.88
C ALA A 7 -3.75 3.42 -3.37
N SER A 8 -4.83 2.83 -2.88
CA SER A 8 -4.99 2.60 -1.44
C SER A 8 -5.74 1.32 -1.14
N SER A 9 -5.23 0.55 -0.18
CA SER A 9 -6.01 -0.43 0.57
C SER A 9 -6.33 0.14 1.95
N HIS A 10 -7.57 0.06 2.38
CA HIS A 10 -8.03 0.60 3.65
C HIS A 10 -9.28 -0.11 4.14
N GLN A 11 -9.46 -0.10 5.45
CA GLN A 11 -10.68 -0.67 6.05
C GLN A 11 -11.90 0.22 5.76
N MET A 12 -13.01 -0.38 5.36
CA MET A 12 -14.31 0.30 5.24
C MET A 12 -15.39 -0.48 6.00
N PRO A 13 -16.39 0.24 6.56
CA PRO A 13 -16.53 1.69 6.63
C PRO A 13 -15.76 2.29 7.82
N LEU A 14 -14.91 3.27 7.58
CA LEU A 14 -14.26 4.10 8.61
C LEU A 14 -14.30 5.56 8.19
N TYR A 15 -13.86 6.46 9.11
CA TYR A 15 -13.70 7.88 8.78
C TYR A 15 -12.67 8.04 7.64
N PRO A 16 -12.89 8.91 6.65
CA PRO A 16 -13.99 9.90 6.50
C PRO A 16 -15.22 9.37 5.74
N GLY A 17 -15.33 8.06 5.49
CA GLY A 17 -16.46 7.47 4.77
C GLY A 17 -16.35 7.56 3.25
N THR A 18 -15.16 7.85 2.74
CA THR A 18 -14.80 7.84 1.32
C THR A 18 -13.84 6.69 1.03
N GLY A 19 -13.50 6.44 -0.24
CA GLY A 19 -12.59 5.37 -0.65
C GLY A 19 -13.32 4.14 -1.19
N ALA A 20 -14.59 4.26 -1.57
CA ALA A 20 -15.28 3.15 -2.23
C ALA A 20 -14.63 2.83 -3.58
N ALA A 21 -14.69 1.56 -4.00
CA ALA A 21 -14.03 1.08 -5.23
C ALA A 21 -14.47 1.84 -6.51
N HIS A 22 -15.67 2.44 -6.50
CA HIS A 22 -16.16 3.23 -7.64
C HIS A 22 -15.70 4.71 -7.63
N GLU A 23 -15.05 5.17 -6.57
CA GLU A 23 -14.52 6.53 -6.45
C GLU A 23 -13.17 6.60 -7.17
N GLN A 24 -13.20 6.96 -8.44
CA GLN A 24 -12.01 6.94 -9.33
C GLN A 24 -11.43 8.34 -9.59
N GLY A 25 -12.01 9.39 -8.98
CA GLY A 25 -11.61 10.77 -9.22
C GLY A 25 -12.00 11.31 -10.60
N ALA A 26 -11.73 12.60 -10.83
CA ALA A 26 -12.11 13.27 -12.08
C ALA A 26 -11.29 12.82 -13.30
N HIS A 27 -10.17 12.13 -13.09
CA HIS A 27 -9.24 11.71 -14.14
C HIS A 27 -9.06 10.18 -14.20
N ASN A 28 -9.90 9.42 -13.50
CA ASN A 28 -9.77 7.96 -13.33
C ASN A 28 -8.40 7.53 -12.82
N ASN A 29 -7.84 8.29 -11.91
CA ASN A 29 -6.49 8.15 -11.37
C ASN A 29 -6.47 7.80 -9.87
N ILE A 30 -7.62 7.38 -9.33
CA ILE A 30 -7.79 6.87 -7.97
C ILE A 30 -8.19 5.41 -8.03
N PHE A 31 -7.42 4.56 -7.34
CA PHE A 31 -7.62 3.11 -7.28
C PHE A 31 -7.78 2.68 -5.83
N ASN A 32 -9.01 2.38 -5.44
CA ASN A 32 -9.36 2.00 -4.08
C ASN A 32 -9.58 0.49 -3.96
N LEU A 33 -9.02 -0.10 -2.91
CA LEU A 33 -9.25 -1.46 -2.45
C LEU A 33 -9.86 -1.41 -1.04
N PRO A 34 -11.19 -1.17 -0.92
CA PRO A 34 -11.85 -1.19 0.38
C PRO A 34 -11.87 -2.62 0.94
N CYS A 35 -11.44 -2.77 2.19
CA CYS A 35 -11.31 -4.03 2.89
C CYS A 35 -12.34 -4.10 4.04
N ALA A 36 -13.03 -5.22 4.19
CA ALA A 36 -13.88 -5.47 5.34
C ALA A 36 -13.03 -5.68 6.62
N PRO A 37 -13.56 -5.40 7.82
CA PRO A 37 -12.91 -5.81 9.05
C PRO A 37 -12.53 -7.30 9.02
N GLY A 38 -11.33 -7.65 9.48
CA GLY A 38 -10.80 -9.00 9.48
C GLY A 38 -10.18 -9.48 8.17
N THR A 39 -10.16 -8.65 7.11
CA THR A 39 -9.47 -9.00 5.86
C THR A 39 -7.99 -9.29 6.14
N SER A 40 -7.52 -10.44 5.71
CA SER A 40 -6.15 -10.93 5.93
C SER A 40 -5.11 -10.23 5.04
N GLY A 41 -3.85 -10.25 5.47
CA GLY A 41 -2.74 -9.73 4.65
C GLY A 41 -2.63 -10.43 3.30
N THR A 42 -2.88 -11.74 3.24
CA THR A 42 -2.89 -12.49 1.96
C THR A 42 -3.93 -11.95 0.99
N GLU A 43 -5.14 -11.62 1.46
CA GLU A 43 -6.20 -11.06 0.62
C GLU A 43 -5.87 -9.64 0.17
N ILE A 44 -5.29 -8.82 1.07
CA ILE A 44 -4.85 -7.46 0.75
C ILE A 44 -3.73 -7.50 -0.30
N ILE A 45 -2.69 -8.30 -0.10
CA ILE A 45 -1.58 -8.46 -1.04
C ILE A 45 -2.08 -8.95 -2.41
N LYS A 46 -2.99 -9.92 -2.40
CA LYS A 46 -3.63 -10.37 -3.64
C LYS A 46 -4.37 -9.23 -4.35
N GLY A 47 -5.12 -8.43 -3.61
CA GLY A 47 -5.83 -7.27 -4.15
C GLY A 47 -4.88 -6.23 -4.75
N TRP A 48 -3.72 -5.98 -4.12
CA TRP A 48 -2.68 -5.12 -4.66
C TRP A 48 -2.12 -5.67 -5.98
N ARG A 49 -1.75 -6.95 -6.02
CA ARG A 49 -1.21 -7.61 -7.22
C ARG A 49 -2.19 -7.61 -8.39
N ASP A 50 -3.45 -7.89 -8.10
CA ASP A 50 -4.47 -8.05 -9.15
C ASP A 50 -5.03 -6.70 -9.65
N ASN A 51 -5.13 -5.68 -8.77
CA ASN A 51 -5.91 -4.48 -9.09
C ASN A 51 -5.15 -3.15 -8.95
N LEU A 52 -4.15 -3.03 -8.08
CA LEU A 52 -3.51 -1.73 -7.81
C LEU A 52 -2.16 -1.60 -8.53
N LEU A 53 -1.26 -2.56 -8.37
CA LEU A 53 0.07 -2.52 -8.98
C LEU A 53 0.04 -2.41 -10.51
N PRO A 54 -0.85 -3.12 -11.25
CA PRO A 54 -0.91 -2.96 -12.71
C PRO A 54 -1.21 -1.52 -13.14
N ASN A 55 -2.11 -0.83 -12.44
CA ASN A 55 -2.44 0.56 -12.75
C ASN A 55 -1.28 1.52 -12.45
N ILE A 56 -0.45 1.24 -11.44
CA ILE A 56 0.75 2.03 -11.13
C ILE A 56 1.79 1.82 -12.24
N VAL A 57 1.99 0.57 -12.70
CA VAL A 57 2.90 0.27 -13.81
C VAL A 57 2.46 0.98 -15.09
N ASP A 58 1.16 0.90 -15.43
CA ASP A 58 0.61 1.53 -16.65
C ASP A 58 0.76 3.05 -16.64
N ALA A 59 0.70 3.64 -15.46
CA ALA A 59 0.87 5.09 -15.28
C ALA A 59 2.33 5.55 -15.34
N ALA A 60 3.28 4.66 -15.10
CA ALA A 60 4.71 4.90 -15.17
C ALA A 60 5.19 6.18 -14.44
N PRO A 61 4.92 6.35 -13.13
CA PRO A 61 5.31 7.55 -12.40
C PRO A 61 6.83 7.67 -12.23
N ASP A 62 7.33 8.91 -12.15
CA ASP A 62 8.74 9.20 -11.83
C ASP A 62 9.06 8.96 -10.35
N LEU A 63 8.04 9.00 -9.48
CA LEU A 63 8.16 8.85 -8.03
C LEU A 63 6.95 8.12 -7.46
N VAL A 64 7.21 7.09 -6.67
CA VAL A 64 6.22 6.41 -5.82
C VAL A 64 6.45 6.79 -4.37
N ILE A 65 5.39 7.21 -3.67
CA ILE A 65 5.42 7.49 -2.24
C ILE A 65 4.51 6.50 -1.53
N ILE A 66 5.08 5.71 -0.62
CA ILE A 66 4.31 4.82 0.25
C ILE A 66 3.95 5.59 1.53
N SER A 67 2.67 5.87 1.73
CA SER A 67 2.13 6.22 3.06
C SER A 67 1.99 4.92 3.84
N ALA A 68 3.03 4.59 4.61
CA ALA A 68 3.15 3.31 5.29
C ALA A 68 2.41 3.33 6.63
N GLY A 69 1.13 2.99 6.61
CA GLY A 69 0.31 2.74 7.80
C GLY A 69 0.45 1.29 8.26
N PHE A 70 0.83 1.10 9.53
CA PHE A 70 0.98 -0.23 10.16
C PHE A 70 -0.19 -0.59 11.08
N ASP A 71 -1.21 0.25 11.13
CA ASP A 71 -2.47 0.05 11.86
C ASP A 71 -3.39 -1.00 11.22
N ALA A 72 -3.02 -1.54 10.07
CA ALA A 72 -3.62 -2.73 9.47
C ALA A 72 -3.18 -4.04 10.16
N HIS A 73 -2.22 -4.01 11.12
CA HIS A 73 -1.75 -5.19 11.83
C HIS A 73 -2.86 -5.77 12.73
N ILE A 74 -2.93 -7.10 12.82
CA ILE A 74 -3.97 -7.82 13.59
C ILE A 74 -4.00 -7.43 15.08
N ASP A 75 -2.85 -7.04 15.64
CA ASP A 75 -2.71 -6.62 17.04
C ASP A 75 -2.90 -5.11 17.24
N ASP A 76 -3.28 -4.37 16.20
CA ASP A 76 -3.51 -2.93 16.36
C ASP A 76 -4.78 -2.66 17.14
N PRO A 77 -4.75 -1.74 18.14
CA PRO A 77 -5.92 -1.47 18.98
C PRO A 77 -7.00 -0.61 18.30
N LEU A 78 -6.70 0.02 17.16
CA LEU A 78 -7.59 0.94 16.46
C LEU A 78 -8.01 0.40 15.08
N GLY A 79 -7.13 -0.33 14.40
CA GLY A 79 -7.41 -0.99 13.13
C GLY A 79 -8.15 -2.32 13.34
N GLY A 80 -8.91 -2.73 12.33
CA GLY A 80 -9.64 -4.00 12.36
C GLY A 80 -9.28 -4.93 11.21
N LEU A 81 -8.17 -4.68 10.50
CA LEU A 81 -7.62 -5.59 9.51
C LEU A 81 -6.78 -6.68 10.18
N ALA A 82 -6.36 -7.69 9.43
CA ALA A 82 -5.66 -8.85 9.98
C ALA A 82 -4.32 -9.14 9.26
N MET A 83 -3.55 -8.08 8.96
CA MET A 83 -2.19 -8.22 8.46
C MET A 83 -1.25 -8.71 9.55
N GLN A 84 -0.28 -9.54 9.16
CA GLN A 84 0.83 -9.95 9.99
C GLN A 84 2.08 -9.12 9.68
N THR A 85 3.06 -9.14 10.56
CA THR A 85 4.34 -8.43 10.38
C THR A 85 4.97 -8.67 9.01
N ASP A 86 5.03 -9.94 8.55
CA ASP A 86 5.68 -10.32 7.29
C ASP A 86 4.89 -9.86 6.06
N ASP A 87 3.59 -9.60 6.18
CA ASP A 87 2.75 -9.11 5.08
C ASP A 87 3.19 -7.70 4.65
N PHE A 88 3.62 -6.85 5.58
CA PHE A 88 4.14 -5.52 5.25
C PHE A 88 5.44 -5.60 4.45
N GLY A 89 6.34 -6.51 4.80
CA GLY A 89 7.55 -6.77 4.02
C GLY A 89 7.23 -7.30 2.62
N THR A 90 6.29 -8.24 2.52
CA THR A 90 5.85 -8.82 1.24
C THR A 90 5.24 -7.73 0.33
N LEU A 91 4.32 -6.91 0.86
CA LEU A 91 3.70 -5.84 0.10
C LEU A 91 4.74 -4.79 -0.35
N THR A 92 5.70 -4.45 0.51
CA THR A 92 6.80 -3.55 0.17
C THR A 92 7.66 -4.11 -0.97
N SER A 93 8.00 -5.39 -0.93
CA SER A 93 8.74 -6.06 -2.00
C SER A 93 7.97 -6.04 -3.33
N ASP A 94 6.66 -6.27 -3.30
CA ASP A 94 5.82 -6.20 -4.51
C ASP A 94 5.79 -4.79 -5.11
N ILE A 95 5.66 -3.75 -4.26
CA ILE A 95 5.73 -2.35 -4.70
C ILE A 95 7.12 -2.04 -5.26
N GLY A 96 8.19 -2.50 -4.61
CA GLY A 96 9.56 -2.33 -5.08
C GLY A 96 9.80 -2.97 -6.44
N ALA A 97 9.29 -4.18 -6.66
CA ALA A 97 9.35 -4.85 -7.97
C ALA A 97 8.59 -4.05 -9.06
N CYS A 98 7.44 -3.46 -8.71
CA CYS A 98 6.69 -2.58 -9.59
C CYS A 98 7.52 -1.33 -9.95
N VAL A 99 8.16 -0.68 -8.97
CA VAL A 99 9.04 0.49 -9.18
C VAL A 99 10.24 0.13 -10.08
N GLN A 100 10.86 -1.03 -9.86
CA GLN A 100 11.96 -1.51 -10.70
C GLN A 100 11.52 -1.75 -12.15
N GLN A 101 10.35 -2.37 -12.34
CA GLN A 101 9.77 -2.57 -13.67
C GLN A 101 9.55 -1.24 -14.41
N ILE A 102 9.06 -0.21 -13.72
CA ILE A 102 8.89 1.14 -14.29
C ILE A 102 10.25 1.75 -14.63
N ALA A 103 11.22 1.68 -13.73
CA ALA A 103 12.57 2.20 -13.95
C ALA A 103 13.26 1.54 -15.14
N ASP A 104 13.12 0.23 -15.31
CA ASP A 104 13.67 -0.51 -16.44
C ASP A 104 13.04 -0.06 -17.79
N ALA A 105 11.78 0.33 -17.77
CA ALA A 105 11.06 0.77 -18.97
C ALA A 105 11.27 2.26 -19.31
N THR A 106 11.39 3.13 -18.28
CA THR A 106 11.42 4.60 -18.46
C THR A 106 12.81 5.22 -18.23
N GLY A 107 13.72 4.48 -17.59
CA GLY A 107 15.05 4.92 -17.20
C GLY A 107 15.17 5.38 -15.75
N GLU A 108 14.09 5.76 -15.10
CA GLU A 108 14.08 6.17 -13.69
C GLU A 108 12.69 6.04 -13.06
N CYS A 109 12.63 5.50 -11.84
CA CYS A 109 11.51 5.63 -10.92
C CYS A 109 12.05 5.56 -9.49
N ARG A 110 11.61 6.45 -8.63
CA ARG A 110 12.09 6.52 -7.23
C ARG A 110 11.02 6.05 -6.26
N LEU A 111 11.46 5.54 -5.11
CA LEU A 111 10.58 5.08 -4.03
C LEU A 111 10.91 5.79 -2.72
N ILE A 112 9.89 6.29 -2.03
CA ILE A 112 10.00 6.88 -0.69
C ILE A 112 8.93 6.26 0.22
N GLY A 113 9.31 5.83 1.42
CA GLY A 113 8.39 5.40 2.47
C GLY A 113 8.24 6.50 3.53
N LEU A 114 7.00 6.80 3.90
CA LEU A 114 6.63 7.72 4.98
C LEU A 114 5.82 6.96 6.03
N LEU A 115 6.26 7.01 7.29
CA LEU A 115 5.53 6.41 8.41
C LEU A 115 4.25 7.19 8.68
N GLU A 116 3.13 6.48 8.76
CA GLU A 116 1.81 7.02 9.10
C GLU A 116 1.29 6.39 10.41
N GLY A 117 0.27 5.53 10.34
CA GLY A 117 -0.36 4.87 11.50
C GLY A 117 0.40 3.64 12.00
N GLY A 118 -0.06 3.13 13.14
CA GLY A 118 0.47 1.96 13.84
C GLY A 118 0.53 2.23 15.35
N TYR A 119 -0.41 1.69 16.11
CA TYR A 119 -0.69 2.10 17.49
C TYR A 119 -0.38 1.00 18.51
N ASN A 120 -0.04 -0.22 18.05
CA ASN A 120 0.62 -1.22 18.87
C ASN A 120 2.14 -1.11 18.64
N LEU A 121 2.87 -0.62 19.64
CA LEU A 121 4.30 -0.30 19.49
C LEU A 121 5.18 -1.52 19.19
N ASP A 122 4.83 -2.71 19.70
CA ASP A 122 5.57 -3.93 19.45
C ASP A 122 5.34 -4.41 18.01
N ALA A 123 4.11 -4.40 17.54
CA ALA A 123 3.75 -4.72 16.16
C ALA A 123 4.33 -3.70 15.19
N LEU A 124 4.24 -2.40 15.51
CA LEU A 124 4.81 -1.31 14.73
C LEU A 124 6.30 -1.51 14.50
N GLY A 125 7.08 -1.72 15.57
CA GLY A 125 8.53 -1.90 15.46
C GLY A 125 8.92 -3.07 14.56
N LYS A 126 8.25 -4.22 14.70
CA LYS A 126 8.49 -5.40 13.87
C LYS A 126 8.10 -5.17 12.41
N SER A 127 6.93 -4.57 12.17
CA SER A 127 6.42 -4.31 10.82
C SER A 127 7.24 -3.27 10.08
N VAL A 128 7.71 -2.23 10.77
CA VAL A 128 8.67 -1.25 10.20
C VAL A 128 9.98 -1.93 9.84
N CYS A 129 10.51 -2.82 10.70
CA CYS A 129 11.72 -3.59 10.36
C CYS A 129 11.50 -4.45 9.11
N ALA A 130 10.38 -5.15 8.99
CA ALA A 130 10.06 -5.95 7.80
C ALA A 130 9.98 -5.09 6.53
N HIS A 131 9.33 -3.92 6.63
CA HIS A 131 9.27 -2.93 5.56
C HIS A 131 10.66 -2.42 5.15
N LEU A 132 11.50 -2.01 6.11
CA LEU A 132 12.85 -1.52 5.83
C LEU A 132 13.75 -2.61 5.23
N CYS A 133 13.71 -3.84 5.75
CA CYS A 133 14.46 -4.95 5.16
C CYS A 133 14.06 -5.21 3.70
N ALA A 134 12.77 -5.08 3.38
CA ALA A 134 12.30 -5.20 2.00
C ALA A 134 12.79 -4.07 1.11
N LEU A 135 12.83 -2.81 1.61
CA LEU A 135 13.38 -1.67 0.88
C LEU A 135 14.90 -1.79 0.65
N GLU A 136 15.67 -2.31 1.63
CA GLU A 136 17.11 -2.53 1.49
C GLU A 136 17.47 -3.62 0.47
N ALA A 137 16.54 -4.50 0.15
CA ALA A 137 16.73 -5.61 -0.77
C ALA A 137 16.43 -5.26 -2.25
N LEU A 138 15.95 -4.04 -2.50
CA LEU A 138 15.68 -3.52 -3.85
C LEU A 138 16.97 -3.03 -4.51
#